data_afcbcd231cc04f9aef5f54e339112ea2
#
_entry.id   afcbcd231cc04f9aef5f54e339112ea2
#
_cell.length_a   1.000
_cell.length_b   1.000
_cell.length_c   1.000
_cell.angle_alpha   90.00
_cell.angle_beta   90.00
_cell.angle_gamma   90.00
#
_symmetry.space_group_name_H-M   'P 1'
#
loop_
_entity.id
_entity.type
_entity.pdbx_description
1 polymer ?
#
loop_
_entity_poly.entity_id
_entity_poly.type
_entity_poly.pdbx_seq_one_letter_code
_entity_poly.pdbx_strand_id
1 'polypeptide(L)'
;MTIGSAGEHTWRYRMWQHLRATYGGPFKIVGPRETLYDKATETADSYEYADQDFPRAHLAGWGEGWHHLTPLIADTVRKSRADVLLVSLGLIDLGFYTNAAQTAENARAFIAEARSANARVAMVLLPVIPNARAETDAPFAREVALFNELLAKTVADLDEPGSPLLLASVPPSYDINHDTYDGTHPNASGEHKLAAAFAEAMHQAWDVGAPYEAETA
;
A
#
# COMPACT_ATOMS: atom_id res chain seq x y z
N MET A 1 2.89 -5.20 6.28
CA MET A 1 1.68 -4.34 6.26
C MET A 1 0.68 -4.82 5.20
N THR A 2 0.96 -4.70 3.91
CA THR A 2 -0.05 -4.98 2.86
C THR A 2 -0.43 -6.46 2.76
N ILE A 3 0.48 -7.39 2.96
CA ILE A 3 0.16 -8.82 2.96
C ILE A 3 -0.82 -9.18 4.11
N GLY A 4 -0.61 -8.64 5.31
CA GLY A 4 -1.40 -8.96 6.51
C GLY A 4 -0.97 -10.25 7.19
N SER A 5 -1.53 -10.53 8.35
CA SER A 5 -1.26 -11.74 9.14
C SER A 5 -2.48 -12.65 9.20
N ALA A 6 -2.23 -13.95 9.39
CA ALA A 6 -3.28 -14.95 9.59
C ALA A 6 -4.26 -14.54 10.69
N GLY A 7 -5.56 -14.72 10.45
CA GLY A 7 -6.63 -14.35 11.38
C GLY A 7 -6.99 -12.86 11.41
N GLU A 8 -6.31 -12.02 10.63
CA GLU A 8 -6.55 -10.57 10.61
C GLU A 8 -7.36 -10.14 9.36
N HIS A 9 -8.02 -8.98 9.48
CA HIS A 9 -8.37 -8.18 8.33
C HIS A 9 -7.09 -7.50 7.80
N THR A 10 -7.20 -6.69 6.75
CA THR A 10 -6.10 -5.88 6.23
C THR A 10 -6.68 -4.54 5.80
N TRP A 11 -5.84 -3.51 5.63
CA TRP A 11 -6.31 -2.26 5.02
C TRP A 11 -6.95 -2.50 3.63
N ARG A 12 -6.54 -3.56 2.92
CA ARG A 12 -7.14 -3.98 1.63
C ARG A 12 -8.60 -4.38 1.80
N TYR A 13 -8.91 -5.11 2.89
CA TYR A 13 -10.27 -5.48 3.26
C TYR A 13 -11.12 -4.24 3.56
N ARG A 14 -10.59 -3.30 4.38
CA ARG A 14 -11.28 -2.05 4.71
C ARG A 14 -11.56 -1.21 3.48
N MET A 15 -10.60 -1.12 2.57
CA MET A 15 -10.77 -0.44 1.28
C MET A 15 -11.82 -1.12 0.39
N TRP A 16 -11.83 -2.45 0.35
CA TRP A 16 -12.85 -3.22 -0.38
C TRP A 16 -14.25 -3.01 0.17
N GLN A 17 -14.44 -3.04 1.50
CA GLN A 17 -15.72 -2.75 2.14
C GLN A 17 -16.19 -1.32 1.79
N HIS A 18 -15.30 -0.34 1.91
CA HIS A 18 -15.58 1.04 1.56
C HIS A 18 -16.04 1.19 0.11
N LEU A 19 -15.31 0.63 -0.84
CA LEU A 19 -15.68 0.69 -2.26
C LEU A 19 -16.99 -0.05 -2.56
N ARG A 20 -17.27 -1.17 -1.91
CA ARG A 20 -18.57 -1.85 -2.04
C ARG A 20 -19.74 -0.99 -1.58
N ALA A 21 -19.54 -0.22 -0.55
CA ALA A 21 -20.58 0.64 0.02
C ALA A 21 -20.78 1.95 -0.78
N THR A 22 -19.71 2.48 -1.38
CA THR A 22 -19.71 3.86 -1.87
C THR A 22 -19.46 4.02 -3.37
N TYR A 23 -18.81 3.07 -4.03
CA TYR A 23 -18.53 3.11 -5.46
C TYR A 23 -19.65 2.44 -6.25
N GLY A 24 -20.39 3.21 -7.04
CA GLY A 24 -21.56 2.72 -7.78
C GLY A 24 -21.25 1.88 -9.03
N GLY A 25 -19.97 1.70 -9.38
CA GLY A 25 -19.54 0.94 -10.54
C GLY A 25 -19.02 -0.47 -10.20
N PRO A 26 -18.85 -1.35 -11.20
CA PRO A 26 -18.23 -2.64 -10.99
C PRO A 26 -16.73 -2.50 -10.76
N PHE A 27 -16.18 -3.23 -9.79
CA PHE A 27 -14.75 -3.33 -9.58
C PHE A 27 -14.35 -4.74 -9.10
N LYS A 28 -13.07 -5.06 -9.20
CA LYS A 28 -12.48 -6.32 -8.72
C LYS A 28 -11.14 -6.05 -8.06
N ILE A 29 -10.86 -6.74 -6.97
CA ILE A 29 -9.51 -6.84 -6.41
C ILE A 29 -8.78 -7.94 -7.18
N VAL A 30 -7.60 -7.64 -7.69
CA VAL A 30 -6.84 -8.55 -8.57
C VAL A 30 -5.38 -8.65 -8.12
N GLY A 31 -4.72 -9.75 -8.48
CA GLY A 31 -3.32 -10.00 -8.17
C GLY A 31 -2.96 -11.47 -8.27
N PRO A 32 -1.67 -11.83 -8.27
CA PRO A 32 -1.21 -13.22 -8.44
C PRO A 32 -1.11 -14.01 -7.13
N ARG A 33 -1.24 -13.34 -5.96
CA ARG A 33 -1.12 -13.93 -4.63
C ARG A 33 -2.42 -13.79 -3.87
N GLU A 34 -2.66 -14.71 -2.91
CA GLU A 34 -3.88 -14.73 -2.09
C GLU A 34 -3.59 -15.09 -0.63
N THR A 35 -2.32 -15.16 -0.23
CA THR A 35 -1.92 -15.64 1.09
C THR A 35 -1.62 -14.51 2.07
N LEU A 36 -1.72 -14.84 3.37
CA LEU A 36 -1.30 -14.03 4.51
C LEU A 36 -0.01 -14.61 5.10
N TYR A 37 0.68 -13.81 5.91
CA TYR A 37 1.77 -14.28 6.73
C TYR A 37 1.26 -14.95 8.00
N ASP A 38 1.72 -16.15 8.28
CA ASP A 38 1.46 -16.86 9.53
C ASP A 38 2.64 -16.67 10.49
N LYS A 39 2.37 -16.03 11.63
CA LYS A 39 3.37 -15.77 12.67
C LYS A 39 3.81 -17.04 13.41
N ALA A 40 2.97 -18.08 13.45
CA ALA A 40 3.25 -19.32 14.15
C ALA A 40 4.21 -20.23 13.37
N THR A 41 4.08 -20.26 12.06
CA THR A 41 4.94 -21.05 11.16
C THR A 41 6.05 -20.22 10.50
N GLU A 42 5.99 -18.88 10.64
CA GLU A 42 6.89 -17.93 9.99
C GLU A 42 6.88 -18.06 8.45
N THR A 43 5.74 -18.41 7.87
CA THR A 43 5.56 -18.59 6.42
C THR A 43 4.50 -17.63 5.86
N ALA A 44 4.54 -17.36 4.56
CA ALA A 44 3.57 -16.50 3.87
C ALA A 44 2.61 -17.34 2.99
N ASP A 45 2.02 -18.37 3.58
CA ASP A 45 1.18 -19.36 2.89
C ASP A 45 -0.20 -19.60 3.55
N SER A 46 -0.56 -18.78 4.55
CA SER A 46 -1.85 -18.89 5.24
C SER A 46 -3.00 -18.34 4.38
N TYR A 47 -4.16 -19.01 4.46
CA TYR A 47 -5.43 -18.55 3.88
C TYR A 47 -6.45 -18.18 4.96
N GLU A 48 -6.02 -18.04 6.20
CA GLU A 48 -6.87 -17.74 7.35
C GLU A 48 -7.20 -16.24 7.43
N TYR A 49 -8.02 -15.77 6.49
CA TYR A 49 -8.60 -14.44 6.53
C TYR A 49 -9.72 -14.35 7.57
N ALA A 50 -9.81 -13.23 8.30
CA ALA A 50 -10.89 -12.98 9.25
C ALA A 50 -12.27 -12.97 8.58
N ASP A 51 -12.36 -12.49 7.33
CA ASP A 51 -13.53 -12.60 6.47
C ASP A 51 -13.22 -13.51 5.27
N GLN A 52 -13.91 -14.64 5.17
CA GLN A 52 -13.71 -15.62 4.10
C GLN A 52 -14.29 -15.18 2.75
N ASP A 53 -15.19 -14.19 2.72
CA ASP A 53 -15.81 -13.66 1.50
C ASP A 53 -14.97 -12.54 0.86
N PHE A 54 -13.89 -12.12 1.51
CA PHE A 54 -12.99 -11.11 0.98
C PHE A 54 -12.27 -11.60 -0.29
N PRO A 55 -12.27 -10.81 -1.39
CA PRO A 55 -11.47 -11.13 -2.57
C PRO A 55 -9.98 -10.90 -2.29
N ARG A 56 -9.27 -11.96 -2.03
CA ARG A 56 -7.93 -12.03 -1.40
C ARG A 56 -6.78 -11.57 -2.27
N ALA A 57 -7.00 -11.41 -3.58
CA ALA A 57 -5.95 -11.20 -4.57
C ALA A 57 -5.09 -9.95 -4.28
N HIS A 58 -3.78 -10.10 -4.38
CA HIS A 58 -2.79 -9.01 -4.21
C HIS A 58 -1.45 -9.37 -4.85
N LEU A 59 -0.46 -8.46 -4.80
CA LEU A 59 0.94 -8.72 -5.17
C LEU A 59 1.88 -8.71 -3.95
N ALA A 60 1.44 -8.20 -2.79
CA ALA A 60 2.30 -8.03 -1.62
C ALA A 60 2.92 -9.35 -1.14
N GLY A 61 4.17 -9.28 -0.65
CA GLY A 61 4.87 -10.36 0.01
C GLY A 61 5.45 -9.92 1.36
N TRP A 62 5.75 -10.87 2.22
CA TRP A 62 6.40 -10.62 3.50
C TRP A 62 7.87 -10.25 3.28
N GLY A 63 8.30 -9.13 3.86
CA GLY A 63 9.68 -8.65 3.69
C GLY A 63 10.03 -8.14 2.29
N GLU A 64 9.04 -7.91 1.43
CA GLU A 64 9.26 -7.38 0.08
C GLU A 64 9.05 -5.86 0.03
N GLY A 65 9.95 -5.18 -0.66
CA GLY A 65 9.91 -3.75 -0.97
C GLY A 65 9.85 -3.46 -2.48
N TRP A 66 10.06 -2.21 -2.87
CA TRP A 66 10.08 -1.78 -4.27
C TRP A 66 11.02 -2.61 -5.14
N HIS A 67 12.26 -2.84 -4.63
CA HIS A 67 13.26 -3.63 -5.36
C HIS A 67 12.78 -5.04 -5.72
N HIS A 68 12.04 -5.69 -4.82
CA HIS A 68 11.56 -7.05 -5.03
C HIS A 68 10.36 -7.11 -5.98
N LEU A 69 9.49 -6.09 -5.96
CA LEU A 69 8.26 -6.09 -6.73
C LEU A 69 8.39 -5.47 -8.12
N THR A 70 9.40 -4.63 -8.35
CA THR A 70 9.67 -4.03 -9.67
C THR A 70 9.79 -5.08 -10.79
N PRO A 71 10.51 -6.19 -10.64
CA PRO A 71 10.58 -7.21 -11.70
C PRO A 71 9.27 -7.95 -11.96
N LEU A 72 8.30 -7.86 -11.05
CA LEU A 72 7.05 -8.61 -11.11
C LEU A 72 5.87 -7.77 -11.63
N ILE A 73 5.96 -6.44 -11.52
CA ILE A 73 4.78 -5.59 -11.69
C ILE A 73 4.27 -5.55 -13.12
N ALA A 74 5.13 -5.50 -14.13
CA ALA A 74 4.70 -5.47 -15.52
C ALA A 74 3.88 -6.71 -15.89
N ASP A 75 4.36 -7.89 -15.51
CA ASP A 75 3.66 -9.16 -15.76
C ASP A 75 2.34 -9.24 -14.95
N THR A 76 2.37 -8.77 -13.71
CA THR A 76 1.17 -8.69 -12.85
C THR A 76 0.10 -7.80 -13.47
N VAL A 77 0.43 -6.58 -13.86
CA VAL A 77 -0.51 -5.62 -14.48
C VAL A 77 -1.09 -6.21 -15.76
N ARG A 78 -0.26 -6.80 -16.61
CA ARG A 78 -0.70 -7.40 -17.87
C ARG A 78 -1.65 -8.57 -17.66
N LYS A 79 -1.33 -9.50 -16.77
CA LYS A 79 -2.15 -10.71 -16.52
C LYS A 79 -3.44 -10.40 -15.79
N SER A 80 -3.39 -9.52 -14.79
CA SER A 80 -4.55 -9.16 -14.00
C SER A 80 -5.42 -8.07 -14.65
N ARG A 81 -4.90 -7.37 -15.67
CA ARG A 81 -5.54 -6.21 -16.30
C ARG A 81 -5.86 -5.12 -15.28
N ALA A 82 -4.93 -4.88 -14.36
CA ALA A 82 -5.12 -3.86 -13.34
C ALA A 82 -5.20 -2.46 -13.96
N ASP A 83 -6.21 -1.70 -13.57
CA ASP A 83 -6.41 -0.30 -13.97
C ASP A 83 -5.89 0.66 -12.90
N VAL A 84 -5.90 0.25 -11.63
CA VAL A 84 -5.45 1.04 -10.49
C VAL A 84 -4.56 0.20 -9.59
N LEU A 85 -3.43 0.78 -9.14
CA LEU A 85 -2.55 0.18 -8.14
C LEU A 85 -2.58 1.02 -6.86
N LEU A 86 -2.85 0.39 -5.72
CA LEU A 86 -2.71 0.97 -4.39
C LEU A 86 -1.41 0.43 -3.78
N VAL A 87 -0.44 1.29 -3.54
CA VAL A 87 0.93 0.89 -3.23
C VAL A 87 1.39 1.45 -1.88
N SER A 88 1.77 0.55 -0.98
CA SER A 88 2.37 0.89 0.33
C SER A 88 3.68 0.11 0.48
N LEU A 89 4.79 0.72 0.07
CA LEU A 89 6.13 0.14 0.04
C LEU A 89 7.17 1.15 0.55
N GLY A 90 8.40 0.69 0.82
CA GLY A 90 9.55 1.51 1.17
C GLY A 90 10.15 1.19 2.53
N LEU A 91 9.34 0.82 3.53
CA LEU A 91 9.85 0.51 4.87
C LEU A 91 10.89 -0.62 4.86
N ILE A 92 10.62 -1.66 4.09
CA ILE A 92 11.52 -2.81 3.95
C ILE A 92 12.80 -2.44 3.19
N ASP A 93 12.67 -1.65 2.13
CA ASP A 93 13.83 -1.16 1.38
C ASP A 93 14.78 -0.38 2.29
N LEU A 94 14.27 0.62 3.00
CA LEU A 94 15.04 1.47 3.91
C LEU A 94 15.56 0.72 5.14
N GLY A 95 14.81 -0.25 5.61
CA GLY A 95 15.14 -0.98 6.83
C GLY A 95 16.23 -2.02 6.66
N PHE A 96 16.37 -2.59 5.46
CA PHE A 96 17.17 -3.81 5.26
C PHE A 96 18.04 -3.83 4.01
N TYR A 97 17.73 -3.03 2.95
CA TYR A 97 18.36 -3.26 1.66
C TYR A 97 19.06 -2.04 1.09
N THR A 98 18.55 -0.81 1.31
CA THR A 98 19.05 0.35 0.60
C THR A 98 18.80 1.66 1.36
N ASN A 99 19.10 2.80 0.76
CA ASN A 99 18.88 4.14 1.30
C ASN A 99 17.72 4.86 0.58
N ALA A 100 17.36 6.04 1.05
CA ALA A 100 16.26 6.84 0.53
C ALA A 100 16.38 7.12 -0.99
N ALA A 101 17.56 7.50 -1.45
CA ALA A 101 17.78 7.81 -2.86
C ALA A 101 17.58 6.59 -3.77
N GLN A 102 18.15 5.45 -3.41
CA GLN A 102 17.98 4.21 -4.19
C GLN A 102 16.55 3.70 -4.09
N THR A 103 15.89 3.84 -2.94
CA THR A 103 14.47 3.47 -2.79
C THR A 103 13.58 4.30 -3.72
N ALA A 104 13.87 5.59 -3.88
CA ALA A 104 13.14 6.47 -4.80
C ALA A 104 13.38 6.08 -6.28
N GLU A 105 14.60 5.70 -6.65
CA GLU A 105 14.89 5.17 -8.00
C GLU A 105 14.15 3.84 -8.24
N ASN A 106 14.08 2.96 -7.25
CA ASN A 106 13.30 1.73 -7.36
C ASN A 106 11.79 2.00 -7.53
N ALA A 107 11.25 3.03 -6.85
CA ALA A 107 9.87 3.47 -7.05
C ALA A 107 9.63 4.01 -8.47
N ARG A 108 10.57 4.80 -9.02
CA ARG A 108 10.52 5.27 -10.41
C ARG A 108 10.54 4.11 -11.41
N ALA A 109 11.41 3.14 -11.19
CA ALA A 109 11.50 1.93 -12.02
C ALA A 109 10.19 1.12 -11.96
N PHE A 110 9.61 0.95 -10.78
CA PHE A 110 8.32 0.27 -10.61
C PHE A 110 7.19 0.95 -11.40
N ILE A 111 7.10 2.29 -11.32
CA ILE A 111 6.10 3.07 -12.08
C ILE A 111 6.31 2.86 -13.59
N ALA A 112 7.54 2.94 -14.07
CA ALA A 112 7.87 2.74 -15.48
C ALA A 112 7.50 1.32 -15.95
N GLU A 113 7.82 0.30 -15.19
CA GLU A 113 7.48 -1.10 -15.49
C GLU A 113 5.96 -1.33 -15.47
N ALA A 114 5.22 -0.77 -14.53
CA ALA A 114 3.77 -0.85 -14.51
C ALA A 114 3.16 -0.22 -15.78
N ARG A 115 3.62 0.97 -16.16
CA ARG A 115 3.19 1.68 -17.36
C ARG A 115 3.58 0.96 -18.66
N SER A 116 4.69 0.23 -18.69
CA SER A 116 5.08 -0.59 -19.85
C SER A 116 4.04 -1.68 -20.15
N ALA A 117 3.32 -2.15 -19.14
CA ALA A 117 2.29 -3.17 -19.28
C ALA A 117 0.89 -2.59 -19.54
N ASN A 118 0.58 -1.45 -18.95
CA ASN A 118 -0.64 -0.68 -19.18
C ASN A 118 -0.32 0.82 -19.10
N ALA A 119 -0.23 1.47 -20.26
CA ALA A 119 0.10 2.89 -20.36
C ALA A 119 -0.94 3.83 -19.70
N ARG A 120 -2.07 3.29 -19.23
CA ARG A 120 -3.14 4.05 -18.56
C ARG A 120 -3.32 3.66 -17.10
N VAL A 121 -2.44 2.83 -16.54
CA VAL A 121 -2.56 2.40 -15.15
C VAL A 121 -2.43 3.61 -14.22
N ALA A 122 -3.44 3.83 -13.40
CA ALA A 122 -3.41 4.84 -12.34
C ALA A 122 -2.76 4.25 -11.07
N MET A 123 -2.09 5.08 -10.28
CA MET A 123 -1.45 4.60 -9.05
C MET A 123 -1.68 5.59 -7.90
N VAL A 124 -1.95 5.05 -6.73
CA VAL A 124 -1.96 5.81 -5.48
C VAL A 124 -0.82 5.27 -4.61
N LEU A 125 0.16 6.12 -4.32
CA LEU A 125 1.33 5.76 -3.54
C LEU A 125 1.19 6.29 -2.12
N LEU A 126 1.39 5.43 -1.14
CA LEU A 126 1.38 5.81 0.27
C LEU A 126 2.83 5.99 0.74
N PRO A 127 3.18 7.13 1.37
CA PRO A 127 4.47 7.31 2.03
C PRO A 127 4.72 6.23 3.10
N VAL A 128 5.98 6.04 3.47
CA VAL A 128 6.30 5.21 4.63
C VAL A 128 5.66 5.84 5.87
N ILE A 129 4.82 5.06 6.53
CA ILE A 129 4.08 5.48 7.72
C ILE A 129 4.99 5.56 8.96
N PRO A 130 4.58 6.32 10.01
CA PRO A 130 5.25 6.30 11.30
C PRO A 130 5.44 4.88 11.82
N ASN A 131 6.60 4.61 12.42
CA ASN A 131 6.94 3.30 12.97
C ASN A 131 7.93 3.44 14.14
N ALA A 132 7.92 2.48 15.06
CA ALA A 132 8.70 2.53 16.30
C ALA A 132 10.22 2.62 16.06
N ARG A 133 10.73 2.03 14.96
CA ARG A 133 12.16 2.15 14.65
C ARG A 133 12.55 3.59 14.34
N ALA A 134 11.72 4.35 13.61
CA ALA A 134 12.01 5.74 13.32
C ALA A 134 11.97 6.64 14.58
N GLU A 135 11.26 6.25 15.64
CA GLU A 135 11.28 7.00 16.91
C GLU A 135 12.58 6.82 17.70
N THR A 136 13.24 5.67 17.56
CA THR A 136 14.41 5.31 18.38
C THR A 136 15.72 5.32 17.59
N ASP A 137 15.67 5.29 16.26
CA ASP A 137 16.83 5.28 15.35
C ASP A 137 16.81 6.56 14.50
N ALA A 138 17.47 7.62 14.97
CA ALA A 138 17.50 8.92 14.28
C ALA A 138 18.14 8.87 12.87
N PRO A 139 19.16 8.08 12.56
CA PRO A 139 19.60 7.83 11.20
C PRO A 139 18.48 7.26 10.32
N PHE A 140 17.78 6.24 10.76
CA PHE A 140 16.66 5.63 10.04
C PHE A 140 15.50 6.60 9.84
N ALA A 141 15.16 7.39 10.86
CA ALA A 141 14.14 8.43 10.76
C ALA A 141 14.44 9.44 9.63
N ARG A 142 15.71 9.84 9.48
CA ARG A 142 16.14 10.72 8.39
C ARG A 142 16.00 10.09 7.02
N GLU A 143 16.32 8.81 6.88
CA GLU A 143 16.13 8.07 5.63
C GLU A 143 14.64 7.97 5.27
N VAL A 144 13.77 7.71 6.25
CA VAL A 144 12.31 7.68 6.04
C VAL A 144 11.80 9.05 5.58
N ALA A 145 12.18 10.12 6.27
CA ALA A 145 11.77 11.48 5.91
C ALA A 145 12.23 11.85 4.50
N LEU A 146 13.51 11.62 4.19
CA LEU A 146 14.08 11.88 2.87
C LEU A 146 13.40 11.06 1.77
N PHE A 147 13.15 9.79 2.02
CA PHE A 147 12.42 8.96 1.04
C PHE A 147 11.02 9.49 0.79
N ASN A 148 10.28 9.87 1.83
CA ASN A 148 8.93 10.40 1.67
C ASN A 148 8.92 11.71 0.86
N GLU A 149 9.92 12.60 1.05
CA GLU A 149 10.11 13.79 0.22
C GLU A 149 10.42 13.43 -1.24
N LEU A 150 11.33 12.46 -1.46
CA LEU A 150 11.68 11.99 -2.80
C LEU A 150 10.51 11.27 -3.49
N LEU A 151 9.67 10.54 -2.74
CA LEU A 151 8.46 9.92 -3.27
C LEU A 151 7.45 10.97 -3.72
N ALA A 152 7.24 12.01 -2.91
CA ALA A 152 6.37 13.14 -3.28
C ALA A 152 6.87 13.83 -4.55
N LYS A 153 8.18 14.05 -4.64
CA LYS A 153 8.80 14.61 -5.86
C LYS A 153 8.63 13.65 -7.05
N THR A 154 8.79 12.36 -6.86
CA THR A 154 8.61 11.35 -7.91
C THR A 154 7.17 11.38 -8.45
N VAL A 155 6.18 11.46 -7.56
CA VAL A 155 4.77 11.58 -7.98
C VAL A 155 4.58 12.87 -8.79
N ALA A 156 5.04 14.01 -8.29
CA ALA A 156 4.91 15.29 -9.00
C ALA A 156 5.61 15.32 -10.36
N ASP A 157 6.79 14.69 -10.48
CA ASP A 157 7.57 14.66 -11.71
C ASP A 157 6.96 13.71 -12.78
N LEU A 158 6.29 12.64 -12.34
CA LEU A 158 5.81 11.56 -13.22
C LEU A 158 4.29 11.54 -13.37
N ASP A 159 3.55 12.39 -12.67
CA ASP A 159 2.11 12.49 -12.84
C ASP A 159 1.77 12.95 -14.26
N GLU A 160 0.85 12.27 -14.91
CA GLU A 160 0.40 12.58 -16.26
C GLU A 160 -1.08 12.22 -16.44
N PRO A 161 -1.86 12.99 -17.22
CA PRO A 161 -3.31 12.76 -17.37
C PRO A 161 -3.68 11.37 -17.88
N GLY A 162 -2.80 10.75 -18.68
CA GLY A 162 -3.05 9.42 -19.27
C GLY A 162 -2.83 8.27 -18.30
N SER A 163 -2.03 8.47 -17.26
CA SER A 163 -1.66 7.50 -16.22
C SER A 163 -1.40 8.23 -14.90
N PRO A 164 -2.46 8.69 -14.23
CA PRO A 164 -2.32 9.59 -13.10
C PRO A 164 -1.67 8.92 -11.89
N LEU A 165 -0.85 9.70 -11.18
CA LEU A 165 -0.22 9.32 -9.92
C LEU A 165 -0.75 10.21 -8.80
N LEU A 166 -1.12 9.60 -7.68
CA LEU A 166 -1.48 10.32 -6.46
C LEU A 166 -0.54 9.93 -5.33
N LEU A 167 -0.23 10.89 -4.48
CA LEU A 167 0.37 10.66 -3.18
C LEU A 167 -0.73 10.68 -2.13
N ALA A 168 -1.00 9.54 -1.49
CA ALA A 168 -1.91 9.47 -0.37
C ALA A 168 -1.30 10.13 0.87
N SER A 169 -2.14 10.73 1.71
CA SER A 169 -1.71 11.34 2.97
C SER A 169 -2.06 10.45 4.14
N VAL A 170 -1.06 10.06 4.93
CA VAL A 170 -1.32 9.37 6.20
C VAL A 170 -2.12 10.31 7.10
N PRO A 171 -3.26 9.86 7.66
CA PRO A 171 -4.07 10.72 8.53
C PRO A 171 -3.23 11.27 9.70
N PRO A 172 -3.34 12.56 10.04
CA PRO A 172 -2.60 13.16 11.17
C PRO A 172 -2.89 12.48 12.52
N SER A 173 -4.01 11.79 12.63
CA SER A 173 -4.41 11.00 13.81
C SER A 173 -3.73 9.63 13.88
N TYR A 174 -2.87 9.25 12.92
CA TYR A 174 -2.16 7.97 12.98
C TYR A 174 -1.12 7.99 14.11
N ASP A 175 -1.29 7.10 15.08
CA ASP A 175 -0.45 6.97 16.27
C ASP A 175 0.05 5.54 16.38
N ILE A 176 1.37 5.34 16.38
CA ILE A 176 1.97 3.99 16.38
C ILE A 176 1.61 3.15 17.60
N ASN A 177 1.36 3.79 18.76
CA ASN A 177 1.00 3.09 20.00
C ASN A 177 -0.47 2.65 20.02
N HIS A 178 -1.32 3.34 19.25
CA HIS A 178 -2.75 3.06 19.17
C HIS A 178 -3.12 2.24 17.92
N ASP A 179 -2.43 2.47 16.80
CA ASP A 179 -2.82 1.99 15.48
C ASP A 179 -1.99 0.81 14.98
N THR A 180 -1.04 0.35 15.80
CA THR A 180 -0.24 -0.84 15.48
C THR A 180 -0.24 -1.83 16.65
N TYR A 181 0.06 -3.09 16.37
CA TYR A 181 0.20 -4.10 17.42
C TYR A 181 1.65 -4.32 17.88
N ASP A 182 2.63 -3.82 17.13
CA ASP A 182 4.07 -3.99 17.41
C ASP A 182 4.92 -2.75 17.10
N GLY A 183 4.28 -1.59 16.95
CA GLY A 183 4.93 -0.35 16.56
C GLY A 183 5.20 -0.20 15.07
N THR A 184 4.80 -1.17 14.25
CA THR A 184 5.08 -1.19 12.79
C THR A 184 3.90 -1.66 11.96
N HIS A 185 3.30 -2.78 12.36
CA HIS A 185 2.21 -3.39 11.61
C HIS A 185 0.86 -2.88 12.14
N PRO A 186 -0.02 -2.40 11.25
CA PRO A 186 -1.30 -1.83 11.66
C PRO A 186 -2.19 -2.90 12.31
N ASN A 187 -2.86 -2.52 13.39
CA ASN A 187 -4.01 -3.22 13.94
C ASN A 187 -5.31 -2.74 13.26
N ALA A 188 -6.47 -3.15 13.73
CA ALA A 188 -7.75 -2.79 13.12
C ALA A 188 -7.95 -1.27 12.95
N SER A 189 -7.54 -0.45 13.94
CA SER A 189 -7.59 1.02 13.83
C SER A 189 -6.63 1.54 12.75
N GLY A 190 -5.39 1.05 12.73
CA GLY A 190 -4.42 1.41 11.70
C GLY A 190 -4.84 0.99 10.29
N GLU A 191 -5.46 -0.19 10.15
CA GLU A 191 -6.00 -0.65 8.86
C GLU A 191 -7.05 0.31 8.30
N HIS A 192 -7.98 0.81 9.14
CA HIS A 192 -8.96 1.82 8.75
C HIS A 192 -8.29 3.12 8.31
N LYS A 193 -7.26 3.58 9.04
CA LYS A 193 -6.53 4.81 8.69
C LYS A 193 -5.74 4.69 7.38
N LEU A 194 -5.16 3.52 7.11
CA LEU A 194 -4.49 3.30 5.82
C LEU A 194 -5.50 3.20 4.66
N ALA A 195 -6.62 2.54 4.86
CA ALA A 195 -7.69 2.52 3.87
C ALA A 195 -8.25 3.92 3.60
N ALA A 196 -8.44 4.73 4.65
CA ALA A 196 -8.85 6.12 4.55
C ALA A 196 -7.88 6.95 3.71
N ALA A 197 -6.57 6.78 3.90
CA ALA A 197 -5.56 7.49 3.11
C ALA A 197 -5.71 7.24 1.60
N PHE A 198 -5.93 6.00 1.19
CA PHE A 198 -6.16 5.65 -0.20
C PHE A 198 -7.53 6.13 -0.71
N ALA A 199 -8.59 5.92 0.07
CA ALA A 199 -9.94 6.29 -0.32
C ALA A 199 -10.09 7.79 -0.50
N GLU A 200 -9.58 8.60 0.43
CA GLU A 200 -9.61 10.06 0.35
C GLU A 200 -8.84 10.58 -0.87
N ALA A 201 -7.66 10.03 -1.16
CA ALA A 201 -6.91 10.42 -2.35
C ALA A 201 -7.69 10.13 -3.64
N MET A 202 -8.31 8.95 -3.74
CA MET A 202 -9.11 8.56 -4.91
C MET A 202 -10.40 9.37 -5.02
N HIS A 203 -11.07 9.63 -3.90
CA HIS A 203 -12.29 10.44 -3.89
C HIS A 203 -12.02 11.88 -4.32
N GLN A 204 -11.02 12.53 -3.71
CA GLN A 204 -10.71 13.93 -3.99
C GLN A 204 -10.21 14.18 -5.43
N ALA A 205 -9.42 13.25 -5.98
CA ALA A 205 -8.80 13.44 -7.28
C ALA A 205 -9.61 12.86 -8.44
N TRP A 206 -10.34 11.78 -8.22
CA TRP A 206 -10.98 11.00 -9.28
C TRP A 206 -12.49 10.80 -9.08
N ASP A 207 -13.07 11.33 -8.01
CA ASP A 207 -14.48 11.13 -7.62
C ASP A 207 -14.86 9.63 -7.51
N VAL A 208 -13.90 8.80 -7.01
CA VAL A 208 -14.10 7.37 -6.80
C VAL A 208 -14.49 7.11 -5.35
N GLY A 209 -15.66 6.53 -5.15
CA GLY A 209 -16.24 6.29 -3.83
C GLY A 209 -16.78 7.57 -3.19
N ALA A 210 -16.81 7.60 -1.86
CA ALA A 210 -17.20 8.74 -1.03
C ALA A 210 -16.07 9.06 -0.03
N PRO A 211 -16.15 10.14 0.75
CA PRO A 211 -15.27 10.34 1.91
C PRO A 211 -15.27 9.11 2.81
N TYR A 212 -14.10 8.74 3.33
CA TYR A 212 -13.98 7.53 4.14
C TYR A 212 -14.57 7.73 5.54
N GLU A 213 -15.56 6.94 5.88
CA GLU A 213 -16.12 6.86 7.23
C GLU A 213 -15.68 5.53 7.85
N ALA A 214 -14.90 5.59 8.94
CA ALA A 214 -14.63 4.39 9.72
C ALA A 214 -15.95 3.95 10.38
N GLU A 215 -16.35 2.70 10.20
CA GLU A 215 -17.46 2.14 10.96
C GLU A 215 -17.11 2.31 12.46
N THR A 216 -17.94 3.05 13.18
CA THR A 216 -17.88 3.11 14.63
C THR A 216 -18.27 1.74 15.15
N ALA A 217 -17.28 0.99 15.67
CA ALA A 217 -17.48 -0.29 16.33
C ALA A 217 -18.29 -0.14 17.63
#